data_8751c70c55b3df631e21ca5e5de2d636
#
_entry.id   8751c70c55b3df631e21ca5e5de2d636
#
_cell.length_a   1.000
_cell.length_b   1.000
_cell.length_c   1.000
_cell.angle_alpha   90.00
_cell.angle_beta   90.00
_cell.angle_gamma   90.00
#
_symmetry.space_group_name_H-M   'P 1'
#
loop_
_entity.id
_entity.type
_entity.pdbx_description
1 polymer ?
#
loop_
_entity_poly.entity_id
_entity_poly.type
_entity_poly.pdbx_seq_one_letter_code
_entity_poly.pdbx_strand_id
1 'polypeptide(L)'
;MKVLSNPRFLAVYSAVLTVVFTVVVLCAAAGLRNQTFGIITARRINIVEPDGTVRLTISNRADFPGAWNRKKEYPRPDRREAAGMLFMSEEGTEQGGFIWGASQLPDGTIENHSHLSFDQYEENQVFAIDAGQEGKDKFSRISMVDQGDFPIEEKRKGNEGIDKLPVNEQDAAWERFFATHRHDVKRLALGRSPDGSVGLELRDQSGKVRIVLAVRSNGEPILQFLDEDGKVMNRPK
;
A
#
# COMPACT_ATOMS: atom_id res chain seq x y z
N MET A 1 33.31 -39.44 43.72
CA MET A 1 34.24 -38.87 42.75
C MET A 1 34.87 -39.90 41.78
N LYS A 2 35.00 -41.19 42.09
CA LYS A 2 35.63 -42.21 41.20
C LYS A 2 34.84 -42.57 39.92
N VAL A 3 33.54 -42.29 39.81
CA VAL A 3 32.74 -42.64 38.63
C VAL A 3 32.97 -41.65 37.49
N LEU A 4 33.17 -40.40 37.77
CA LEU A 4 33.41 -39.33 36.79
C LEU A 4 34.82 -39.40 36.13
N SER A 5 35.75 -40.19 36.69
CA SER A 5 37.06 -40.39 36.13
C SER A 5 37.22 -41.70 35.30
N ASN A 6 36.13 -42.47 35.13
CA ASN A 6 36.12 -43.67 34.36
C ASN A 6 35.91 -43.35 32.86
N PRO A 7 36.90 -43.63 31.98
CA PRO A 7 36.82 -43.25 30.55
C PRO A 7 35.69 -43.96 29.82
N ARG A 8 35.32 -45.20 30.19
CA ARG A 8 34.19 -45.92 29.64
C ARG A 8 32.85 -45.26 30.03
N PHE A 9 32.74 -44.83 31.28
CA PHE A 9 31.53 -44.12 31.74
C PHE A 9 31.38 -42.79 30.96
N LEU A 10 32.45 -42.00 30.82
CA LEU A 10 32.45 -40.74 30.08
C LEU A 10 32.09 -40.96 28.60
N ALA A 11 32.62 -42.02 27.96
CA ALA A 11 32.31 -42.32 26.58
C ALA A 11 30.83 -42.69 26.38
N VAL A 12 30.26 -43.53 27.25
CA VAL A 12 28.84 -43.89 27.19
C VAL A 12 27.96 -42.67 27.49
N TYR A 13 28.31 -41.86 28.49
CA TYR A 13 27.58 -40.67 28.85
C TYR A 13 27.56 -39.66 27.69
N SER A 14 28.71 -39.38 27.06
CA SER A 14 28.81 -38.51 25.89
C SER A 14 28.01 -39.04 24.71
N ALA A 15 28.06 -40.31 24.42
CA ALA A 15 27.27 -40.92 23.34
C ALA A 15 25.79 -40.78 23.56
N VAL A 16 25.30 -41.08 24.77
CA VAL A 16 23.87 -40.88 25.14
C VAL A 16 23.46 -39.43 25.00
N LEU A 17 24.28 -38.49 25.53
CA LEU A 17 23.99 -37.06 25.47
C LEU A 17 23.93 -36.56 24.02
N THR A 18 24.83 -37.02 23.16
CA THR A 18 24.85 -36.68 21.73
C THR A 18 23.59 -37.20 21.04
N VAL A 19 23.20 -38.44 21.30
CA VAL A 19 21.96 -39.02 20.70
C VAL A 19 20.74 -38.24 21.16
N VAL A 20 20.60 -37.96 22.46
CA VAL A 20 19.47 -37.17 23.01
C VAL A 20 19.44 -35.79 22.39
N PHE A 21 20.59 -35.10 22.33
CA PHE A 21 20.69 -33.80 21.71
C PHE A 21 20.26 -33.81 20.23
N THR A 22 20.78 -34.81 19.47
CA THR A 22 20.42 -34.97 18.05
C THR A 22 18.94 -35.21 17.87
N VAL A 23 18.34 -36.09 18.69
CA VAL A 23 16.88 -36.36 18.64
C VAL A 23 16.09 -35.11 18.97
N VAL A 24 16.46 -34.36 20.01
CA VAL A 24 15.77 -33.12 20.39
C VAL A 24 15.86 -32.09 19.25
N VAL A 25 17.04 -31.90 18.64
CA VAL A 25 17.24 -30.97 17.52
C VAL A 25 16.40 -31.39 16.30
N LEU A 26 16.41 -32.69 15.96
CA LEU A 26 15.62 -33.19 14.83
C LEU A 26 14.10 -33.08 15.08
N CYS A 27 13.64 -33.39 16.29
CA CYS A 27 12.23 -33.24 16.68
C CYS A 27 11.81 -31.76 16.67
N ALA A 28 12.66 -30.86 17.18
CA ALA A 28 12.39 -29.42 17.13
C ALA A 28 12.31 -28.91 15.68
N ALA A 29 13.23 -29.33 14.80
CA ALA A 29 13.21 -28.97 13.39
C ALA A 29 11.99 -29.54 12.63
N ALA A 30 11.56 -30.77 12.95
CA ALA A 30 10.37 -31.38 12.36
C ALA A 30 9.06 -30.72 12.84
N GLY A 31 9.02 -30.25 14.10
CA GLY A 31 7.85 -29.59 14.70
C GLY A 31 7.59 -28.18 14.17
N LEU A 32 8.55 -27.56 13.48
CA LEU A 32 8.42 -26.18 12.94
C LEU A 32 7.56 -26.08 11.67
N ARG A 33 7.19 -27.20 11.05
CA ARG A 33 6.50 -27.17 9.73
C ARG A 33 5.00 -26.88 9.81
N ASN A 34 4.31 -27.24 10.90
CA ASN A 34 2.88 -26.97 11.09
C ASN A 34 2.63 -26.65 12.54
N GLN A 35 2.49 -25.37 12.85
CA GLN A 35 2.18 -24.91 14.21
C GLN A 35 0.79 -24.30 14.27
N THR A 36 0.02 -24.65 15.29
CA THR A 36 -1.26 -24.02 15.60
C THR A 36 -1.06 -23.04 16.75
N PHE A 37 -1.45 -21.79 16.53
CA PHE A 37 -1.37 -20.73 17.53
C PHE A 37 -2.77 -20.30 17.96
N GLY A 38 -3.01 -20.10 19.25
CA GLY A 38 -4.23 -19.48 19.73
C GLY A 38 -4.23 -17.97 19.47
N ILE A 39 -3.12 -17.29 19.76
CA ILE A 39 -2.91 -15.86 19.55
C ILE A 39 -1.47 -15.67 19.05
N ILE A 40 -1.30 -14.79 18.06
CA ILE A 40 0.02 -14.34 17.61
C ILE A 40 0.12 -12.84 17.89
N THR A 41 1.11 -12.44 18.69
CA THR A 41 1.49 -11.02 18.87
C THR A 41 2.81 -10.80 18.14
N ALA A 42 2.79 -10.00 17.08
CA ALA A 42 3.96 -9.72 16.27
C ALA A 42 3.98 -8.25 15.85
N ARG A 43 5.18 -7.71 15.62
CA ARG A 43 5.37 -6.36 15.08
C ARG A 43 5.21 -6.34 13.56
N ARG A 44 5.61 -7.44 12.90
CA ARG A 44 5.47 -7.66 11.46
C ARG A 44 5.33 -9.15 11.17
N ILE A 45 4.45 -9.48 10.21
CA ILE A 45 4.26 -10.83 9.66
C ILE A 45 4.43 -10.73 8.15
N ASN A 46 5.27 -11.59 7.57
CA ASN A 46 5.38 -11.77 6.14
C ASN A 46 4.86 -13.15 5.76
N ILE A 47 3.94 -13.20 4.80
CA ILE A 47 3.58 -14.43 4.10
C ILE A 47 4.48 -14.53 2.88
N VAL A 48 5.15 -15.66 2.73
CA VAL A 48 6.17 -15.84 1.70
C VAL A 48 5.91 -17.11 0.88
N GLU A 49 6.31 -17.08 -0.37
CA GLU A 49 6.39 -18.26 -1.22
C GLU A 49 7.57 -19.17 -0.81
N PRO A 50 7.62 -20.43 -1.27
CA PRO A 50 8.73 -21.33 -0.97
C PRO A 50 10.12 -20.80 -1.36
N ASP A 51 10.21 -19.91 -2.34
CA ASP A 51 11.45 -19.24 -2.77
C ASP A 51 11.80 -18.01 -1.95
N GLY A 52 10.98 -17.68 -0.91
CA GLY A 52 11.16 -16.53 -0.05
C GLY A 52 10.53 -15.24 -0.58
N THR A 53 9.86 -15.24 -1.74
CA THR A 53 9.15 -14.06 -2.27
C THR A 53 8.04 -13.67 -1.32
N VAL A 54 8.06 -12.43 -0.84
CA VAL A 54 6.99 -11.88 0.01
C VAL A 54 5.74 -11.66 -0.83
N ARG A 55 4.58 -12.16 -0.33
CA ARG A 55 3.26 -12.02 -0.96
C ARG A 55 2.33 -11.10 -0.19
N LEU A 56 2.47 -11.09 1.12
CA LEU A 56 1.72 -10.22 2.01
C LEU A 56 2.60 -9.82 3.18
N THR A 57 2.58 -8.54 3.50
CA THR A 57 3.13 -8.03 4.75
C THR A 57 2.01 -7.43 5.59
N ILE A 58 1.94 -7.79 6.87
CA ILE A 58 1.13 -7.12 7.88
C ILE A 58 2.10 -6.51 8.89
N SER A 59 2.01 -5.21 9.13
CA SER A 59 3.03 -4.53 9.94
C SER A 59 2.48 -3.39 10.79
N ASN A 60 3.11 -3.17 11.93
CA ASN A 60 2.94 -1.96 12.70
C ASN A 60 3.61 -0.77 11.98
N ARG A 61 3.44 0.44 12.51
CA ARG A 61 4.01 1.67 11.95
C ARG A 61 5.54 1.66 11.91
N ALA A 62 6.20 1.21 12.98
CA ALA A 62 7.65 1.30 13.11
C ALA A 62 8.41 0.37 12.14
N ASP A 63 7.82 -0.77 11.82
CA ASP A 63 8.42 -1.80 10.97
C ASP A 63 7.75 -1.87 9.58
N PHE A 64 6.96 -0.85 9.22
CA PHE A 64 6.26 -0.83 7.94
C PHE A 64 7.28 -0.77 6.80
N PRO A 65 7.15 -1.63 5.77
CA PRO A 65 8.12 -1.71 4.69
C PRO A 65 8.05 -0.50 3.76
N GLY A 66 9.12 -0.30 3.00
CA GLY A 66 9.17 0.59 1.86
C GLY A 66 8.33 0.11 0.67
N ALA A 67 8.53 0.71 -0.49
CA ALA A 67 7.93 0.25 -1.74
C ALA A 67 8.70 -0.95 -2.28
N TRP A 68 7.97 -1.96 -2.79
CA TRP A 68 8.58 -3.15 -3.37
C TRP A 68 8.43 -3.17 -4.89
N ASN A 69 9.54 -3.44 -5.56
CA ASN A 69 9.57 -3.70 -6.99
C ASN A 69 10.54 -4.84 -7.28
N ARG A 70 10.05 -5.94 -7.87
CA ARG A 70 10.81 -7.15 -8.23
C ARG A 70 11.72 -7.65 -7.10
N LYS A 71 11.13 -7.91 -5.94
CA LYS A 71 11.79 -8.37 -4.70
C LYS A 71 12.77 -7.37 -4.08
N LYS A 72 12.89 -6.16 -4.62
CA LYS A 72 13.73 -5.10 -4.06
C LYS A 72 12.87 -4.09 -3.32
N GLU A 73 13.24 -3.83 -2.07
CA GLU A 73 12.61 -2.79 -1.25
C GLU A 73 13.31 -1.44 -1.47
N TYR A 74 12.51 -0.41 -1.73
CA TYR A 74 12.95 0.98 -1.84
C TYR A 74 12.47 1.77 -0.63
N PRO A 75 13.30 2.62 -0.04
CA PRO A 75 12.92 3.42 1.13
C PRO A 75 11.69 4.31 0.86
N ARG A 76 10.74 4.27 1.79
CA ARG A 76 9.54 5.12 1.83
C ARG A 76 9.34 5.58 3.28
N PRO A 77 10.10 6.61 3.72
CA PRO A 77 10.03 7.09 5.11
C PRO A 77 8.65 7.65 5.49
N ASP A 78 7.90 8.18 4.54
CA ASP A 78 6.52 8.63 4.68
C ASP A 78 5.56 7.52 5.16
N ARG A 79 5.82 6.27 4.82
CA ARG A 79 5.01 5.11 5.24
C ARG A 79 5.10 4.80 6.74
N ARG A 80 6.03 5.40 7.46
CA ARG A 80 6.17 5.20 8.92
C ARG A 80 5.13 5.94 9.75
N GLU A 81 4.17 6.57 9.11
CA GLU A 81 3.04 7.24 9.77
C GLU A 81 1.81 6.34 9.91
N ALA A 82 1.79 5.19 9.23
CA ALA A 82 0.67 4.27 9.22
C ALA A 82 1.07 2.83 9.56
N ALA A 83 0.13 2.05 10.04
CA ALA A 83 0.17 0.60 10.09
C ALA A 83 -0.65 0.02 8.94
N GLY A 84 -0.45 -1.26 8.60
CA GLY A 84 -1.28 -1.84 7.55
C GLY A 84 -0.76 -3.13 6.94
N MET A 85 -1.21 -3.36 5.72
CA MET A 85 -0.89 -4.52 4.91
C MET A 85 -0.46 -4.08 3.52
N LEU A 86 0.52 -4.76 2.93
CA LEU A 86 0.89 -4.63 1.52
C LEU A 86 0.74 -5.95 0.81
N PHE A 87 0.21 -5.91 -0.41
CA PHE A 87 0.01 -7.04 -1.31
C PHE A 87 1.10 -7.03 -2.37
N MET A 88 1.69 -8.20 -2.68
CA MET A 88 2.77 -8.33 -3.64
C MET A 88 2.42 -9.33 -4.75
N SER A 89 2.87 -9.04 -5.96
CA SER A 89 2.80 -9.97 -7.10
C SER A 89 3.70 -11.18 -6.92
N GLU A 90 3.62 -12.12 -7.85
CA GLU A 90 4.51 -13.29 -7.93
C GLU A 90 5.98 -12.89 -8.09
N GLU A 91 6.26 -11.77 -8.75
CA GLU A 91 7.61 -11.22 -8.91
C GLU A 91 8.05 -10.37 -7.72
N GLY A 92 7.22 -10.23 -6.68
CA GLY A 92 7.52 -9.42 -5.50
C GLY A 92 7.49 -7.91 -5.78
N THR A 93 6.58 -7.47 -6.68
CA THR A 93 6.24 -6.07 -6.91
C THR A 93 4.95 -5.75 -6.17
N GLU A 94 4.84 -4.56 -5.60
CA GLU A 94 3.64 -4.10 -4.91
C GLU A 94 2.41 -4.09 -5.84
N GLN A 95 1.30 -4.59 -5.33
CA GLN A 95 0.01 -4.72 -6.04
C GLN A 95 -1.12 -4.00 -5.29
N GLY A 96 -0.77 -3.17 -4.31
CA GLY A 96 -1.69 -2.44 -3.47
C GLY A 96 -1.52 -2.72 -2.00
N GLY A 97 -2.46 -2.23 -1.20
CA GLY A 97 -2.41 -2.41 0.23
C GLY A 97 -3.62 -1.85 0.95
N PHE A 98 -3.66 -2.10 2.25
CA PHE A 98 -4.58 -1.46 3.17
C PHE A 98 -3.78 -0.85 4.32
N ILE A 99 -3.81 0.47 4.42
CA ILE A 99 -3.10 1.21 5.47
C ILE A 99 -4.07 2.09 6.25
N TRP A 100 -3.75 2.33 7.51
CA TRP A 100 -4.52 3.24 8.38
C TRP A 100 -3.63 3.90 9.41
N GLY A 101 -4.01 5.10 9.79
CA GLY A 101 -3.43 5.84 10.89
C GLY A 101 -4.46 6.77 11.53
N ALA A 102 -4.33 6.99 12.82
CA ALA A 102 -5.13 7.96 13.53
C ALA A 102 -4.32 8.53 14.69
N SER A 103 -4.36 9.84 14.86
CA SER A 103 -3.69 10.54 15.96
C SER A 103 -4.45 11.81 16.33
N GLN A 104 -4.24 12.24 17.57
CA GLN A 104 -4.57 13.58 18.01
C GLN A 104 -3.26 14.34 18.21
N LEU A 105 -3.12 15.45 17.53
CA LEU A 105 -1.98 16.34 17.66
C LEU A 105 -1.99 17.07 19.01
N PRO A 106 -0.86 17.64 19.46
CA PRO A 106 -0.78 18.36 20.73
C PRO A 106 -1.74 19.56 20.87
N ASP A 107 -2.15 20.14 19.74
CA ASP A 107 -3.12 21.24 19.68
C ASP A 107 -4.60 20.77 19.72
N GLY A 108 -4.82 19.45 19.80
CA GLY A 108 -6.13 18.80 19.80
C GLY A 108 -6.68 18.48 18.42
N THR A 109 -5.97 18.81 17.34
CA THR A 109 -6.36 18.47 15.97
C THR A 109 -6.38 16.95 15.79
N ILE A 110 -7.45 16.44 15.19
CA ILE A 110 -7.58 15.01 14.84
C ILE A 110 -7.10 14.82 13.42
N GLU A 111 -6.20 13.86 13.25
CA GLU A 111 -5.77 13.36 11.97
C GLU A 111 -6.04 11.86 11.90
N ASN A 112 -6.78 11.42 10.91
CA ASN A 112 -6.89 10.00 10.60
C ASN A 112 -6.96 9.79 9.09
N HIS A 113 -6.50 8.65 8.66
CA HIS A 113 -6.65 8.19 7.28
C HIS A 113 -6.76 6.68 7.24
N SER A 114 -7.51 6.20 6.27
CA SER A 114 -7.58 4.80 5.87
C SER A 114 -7.57 4.74 4.35
N HIS A 115 -6.75 3.87 3.80
CA HIS A 115 -6.55 3.75 2.36
C HIS A 115 -6.45 2.28 1.98
N LEU A 116 -7.36 1.81 1.12
CA LEU A 116 -7.31 0.49 0.48
C LEU A 116 -7.13 0.71 -1.01
N SER A 117 -6.11 0.11 -1.60
CA SER A 117 -5.84 0.21 -3.03
C SER A 117 -5.54 -1.12 -3.69
N PHE A 118 -5.77 -1.14 -5.02
CA PHE A 118 -5.34 -2.18 -5.93
C PHE A 118 -4.58 -1.51 -7.07
N ASP A 119 -3.40 -2.03 -7.36
CA ASP A 119 -2.50 -1.46 -8.35
C ASP A 119 -2.60 -2.25 -9.67
N GLN A 120 -2.35 -1.58 -10.78
CA GLN A 120 -2.12 -2.23 -12.06
C GLN A 120 -0.75 -2.91 -12.05
N TYR A 121 -0.59 -3.97 -12.84
CA TYR A 121 0.67 -4.69 -12.94
C TYR A 121 1.85 -3.75 -13.30
N GLU A 122 2.88 -3.77 -12.44
CA GLU A 122 4.06 -2.89 -12.52
C GLU A 122 3.73 -1.39 -12.61
N GLU A 123 2.55 -0.99 -12.16
CA GLU A 123 2.05 0.38 -12.18
C GLU A 123 1.48 0.79 -10.81
N ASN A 124 0.80 1.91 -10.77
CA ASN A 124 0.20 2.48 -9.58
C ASN A 124 -1.29 2.11 -9.48
N GLN A 125 -1.99 2.71 -8.53
CA GLN A 125 -3.36 2.41 -8.12
C GLN A 125 -4.38 2.68 -9.24
N VAL A 126 -5.13 1.65 -9.65
CA VAL A 126 -6.28 1.77 -10.56
C VAL A 126 -7.59 1.89 -9.83
N PHE A 127 -7.64 1.43 -8.58
CA PHE A 127 -8.80 1.51 -7.73
C PHE A 127 -8.39 1.82 -6.30
N ALA A 128 -9.10 2.77 -5.65
CA ALA A 128 -8.86 3.08 -4.24
C ALA A 128 -10.13 3.43 -3.49
N ILE A 129 -10.15 3.10 -2.20
CA ILE A 129 -11.11 3.54 -1.21
C ILE A 129 -10.35 4.31 -0.14
N ASP A 130 -10.72 5.56 0.07
CA ASP A 130 -10.11 6.44 1.06
C ASP A 130 -11.15 6.95 2.05
N ALA A 131 -10.77 7.07 3.30
CA ALA A 131 -11.54 7.80 4.30
C ALA A 131 -10.59 8.49 5.28
N GLY A 132 -10.94 9.69 5.70
CA GLY A 132 -10.08 10.42 6.61
C GLY A 132 -10.72 11.66 7.23
N GLN A 133 -9.94 12.25 8.11
CA GLN A 133 -10.24 13.51 8.78
C GLN A 133 -8.95 14.28 9.00
N GLU A 134 -8.95 15.56 8.67
CA GLU A 134 -7.90 16.50 8.98
C GLU A 134 -8.56 17.71 9.70
N GLY A 135 -8.39 17.78 11.01
CA GLY A 135 -9.10 18.73 11.83
C GLY A 135 -10.62 18.54 11.74
N LYS A 136 -11.31 19.52 11.16
CA LYS A 136 -12.77 19.49 10.95
C LYS A 136 -13.18 18.88 9.61
N ASP A 137 -12.28 18.83 8.67
CA ASP A 137 -12.54 18.35 7.31
C ASP A 137 -12.56 16.82 7.28
N LYS A 138 -13.68 16.28 6.84
CA LYS A 138 -13.91 14.85 6.73
C LYS A 138 -14.20 14.49 5.29
N PHE A 139 -13.60 13.43 4.82
CA PHE A 139 -13.84 12.91 3.49
C PHE A 139 -13.97 11.38 3.50
N SER A 140 -14.65 10.88 2.50
CA SER A 140 -14.62 9.45 2.12
C SER A 140 -14.87 9.36 0.63
N ARG A 141 -14.11 8.52 -0.06
CA ARG A 141 -14.21 8.41 -1.53
C ARG A 141 -13.83 7.04 -2.04
N ILE A 142 -14.41 6.72 -3.20
CA ILE A 142 -13.97 5.63 -4.07
C ILE A 142 -13.48 6.28 -5.36
N SER A 143 -12.35 5.86 -5.87
CA SER A 143 -11.78 6.37 -7.12
C SER A 143 -11.34 5.25 -8.04
N MET A 144 -11.47 5.51 -9.35
CA MET A 144 -10.89 4.70 -10.42
C MET A 144 -10.00 5.59 -11.29
N VAL A 145 -8.84 5.06 -11.65
CA VAL A 145 -7.82 5.77 -12.42
C VAL A 145 -7.33 4.86 -13.53
N ASP A 146 -7.34 5.34 -14.77
CA ASP A 146 -6.57 4.71 -15.83
C ASP A 146 -5.11 5.13 -15.63
N GLN A 147 -4.24 4.18 -15.38
CA GLN A 147 -2.81 4.46 -15.26
C GLN A 147 -2.17 4.71 -16.63
N GLY A 148 -0.97 5.24 -16.63
CA GLY A 148 -0.13 5.28 -17.80
C GLY A 148 0.12 3.89 -18.40
N ASP A 149 0.73 3.83 -19.55
CA ASP A 149 1.08 2.58 -20.25
C ASP A 149 2.59 2.29 -20.20
N PHE A 150 3.24 2.71 -19.12
CA PHE A 150 4.67 2.55 -18.87
C PHE A 150 4.89 2.11 -17.41
N PRO A 151 5.95 1.31 -17.12
CA PRO A 151 6.21 0.83 -15.77
C PRO A 151 6.44 1.96 -14.77
N ILE A 152 5.91 1.83 -13.54
CA ILE A 152 6.10 2.79 -12.44
C ILE A 152 7.57 3.10 -12.16
N GLU A 153 8.46 2.17 -12.47
CA GLU A 153 9.92 2.35 -12.35
C GLU A 153 10.44 3.48 -13.26
N GLU A 154 9.85 3.69 -14.43
CA GLU A 154 10.21 4.80 -15.32
C GLU A 154 9.78 6.13 -14.72
N LYS A 155 8.56 6.19 -14.16
CA LYS A 155 8.06 7.37 -13.43
C LYS A 155 8.94 7.68 -12.22
N ARG A 156 9.34 6.65 -11.47
CA ARG A 156 10.24 6.79 -10.32
C ARG A 156 11.60 7.37 -10.72
N LYS A 157 12.21 6.87 -11.81
CA LYS A 157 13.48 7.40 -12.33
C LYS A 157 13.33 8.83 -12.83
N GLY A 158 12.22 9.12 -13.51
CA GLY A 158 11.88 10.48 -13.93
C GLY A 158 11.80 11.42 -12.74
N ASN A 159 11.08 11.03 -11.70
CA ASN A 159 10.92 11.78 -10.45
C ASN A 159 12.29 12.06 -9.79
N GLU A 160 13.10 11.02 -9.56
CA GLU A 160 14.45 11.18 -8.98
C GLU A 160 15.37 12.11 -9.78
N GLY A 161 15.18 12.19 -11.08
CA GLY A 161 15.90 13.12 -11.96
C GLY A 161 15.38 14.54 -11.87
N ILE A 162 14.06 14.69 -11.95
CA ILE A 162 13.36 15.97 -11.97
C ILE A 162 13.45 16.67 -10.61
N ASP A 163 13.34 15.95 -9.50
CA ASP A 163 13.47 16.51 -8.14
C ASP A 163 14.84 17.14 -7.85
N LYS A 164 15.86 16.78 -8.63
CA LYS A 164 17.19 17.39 -8.53
C LYS A 164 17.34 18.69 -9.30
N LEU A 165 16.37 19.01 -10.17
CA LEU A 165 16.36 20.26 -10.93
C LEU A 165 15.90 21.44 -10.04
N PRO A 166 16.31 22.67 -10.39
CA PRO A 166 15.71 23.86 -9.82
C PRO A 166 14.18 23.84 -9.95
N VAL A 167 13.45 24.31 -8.93
CA VAL A 167 11.98 24.24 -8.87
C VAL A 167 11.33 24.85 -10.13
N ASN A 168 11.88 25.95 -10.64
CA ASN A 168 11.37 26.61 -11.85
C ASN A 168 11.59 25.81 -13.15
N GLU A 169 12.36 24.72 -13.13
CA GLU A 169 12.61 23.86 -14.28
C GLU A 169 11.85 22.53 -14.21
N GLN A 170 11.29 22.20 -13.04
CA GLN A 170 10.62 20.92 -12.82
C GLN A 170 9.36 20.77 -13.67
N ASP A 171 8.52 21.80 -13.77
CA ASP A 171 7.29 21.76 -14.57
C ASP A 171 7.59 21.45 -16.04
N ALA A 172 8.56 22.16 -16.64
CA ALA A 172 8.97 21.93 -18.02
C ALA A 172 9.62 20.54 -18.21
N ALA A 173 10.26 19.98 -17.19
CA ALA A 173 10.80 18.63 -17.23
C ALA A 173 9.69 17.58 -17.17
N TRP A 174 8.66 17.78 -16.35
CA TRP A 174 7.46 16.96 -16.31
C TRP A 174 6.67 17.02 -17.62
N GLU A 175 6.50 18.18 -18.21
CA GLU A 175 5.87 18.32 -19.53
C GLU A 175 6.61 17.49 -20.61
N ARG A 176 7.95 17.53 -20.62
CA ARG A 176 8.76 16.71 -21.54
C ARG A 176 8.61 15.21 -21.28
N PHE A 177 8.57 14.79 -20.01
CA PHE A 177 8.34 13.39 -19.65
C PHE A 177 6.98 12.91 -20.17
N PHE A 178 5.92 13.65 -19.89
CA PHE A 178 4.56 13.29 -20.29
C PHE A 178 4.26 13.57 -21.80
N ALA A 179 5.13 14.23 -22.52
CA ALA A 179 5.02 14.29 -23.98
C ALA A 179 5.17 12.92 -24.66
N THR A 180 5.85 11.97 -23.97
CA THR A 180 6.07 10.59 -24.47
C THR A 180 5.42 9.53 -23.60
N HIS A 181 4.82 9.91 -22.48
CA HIS A 181 4.18 9.02 -21.52
C HIS A 181 2.76 9.52 -21.23
N ARG A 182 1.78 8.65 -21.31
CA ARG A 182 0.39 9.02 -21.00
C ARG A 182 0.24 9.36 -19.51
N HIS A 183 -0.45 10.47 -19.23
CA HIS A 183 -0.85 10.82 -17.87
C HIS A 183 -1.83 9.81 -17.27
N ASP A 184 -1.77 9.66 -15.95
CA ASP A 184 -2.83 9.02 -15.18
C ASP A 184 -4.15 9.82 -15.36
N VAL A 185 -5.24 9.13 -15.61
CA VAL A 185 -6.55 9.75 -15.85
C VAL A 185 -7.56 9.26 -14.83
N LYS A 186 -8.03 10.14 -13.95
CA LYS A 186 -9.14 9.82 -13.06
C LYS A 186 -10.41 9.64 -13.90
N ARG A 187 -11.05 8.45 -13.74
CA ARG A 187 -12.26 8.07 -14.49
C ARG A 187 -13.52 8.12 -13.65
N LEU A 188 -13.41 7.88 -12.35
CA LEU A 188 -14.50 7.92 -11.41
C LEU A 188 -14.05 8.53 -10.08
N ALA A 189 -14.90 9.38 -9.52
CA ALA A 189 -14.85 9.78 -8.12
C ALA A 189 -16.25 9.71 -7.52
N LEU A 190 -16.41 8.90 -6.48
CA LEU A 190 -17.63 8.82 -5.67
C LEU A 190 -17.24 9.11 -4.22
N GLY A 191 -17.90 10.07 -3.59
CA GLY A 191 -17.58 10.29 -2.18
C GLY A 191 -18.22 11.51 -1.55
N ARG A 192 -17.84 11.73 -0.31
CA ARG A 192 -18.15 12.90 0.49
C ARG A 192 -16.96 13.85 0.49
N SER A 193 -17.23 15.09 0.15
CA SER A 193 -16.28 16.20 0.18
C SER A 193 -16.23 16.88 1.57
N PRO A 194 -15.17 17.64 1.88
CA PRO A 194 -15.06 18.37 3.16
C PRO A 194 -16.23 19.33 3.44
N ASP A 195 -16.79 19.95 2.40
CA ASP A 195 -17.96 20.84 2.49
C ASP A 195 -19.26 20.12 2.88
N GLY A 196 -19.25 18.78 2.96
CA GLY A 196 -20.40 17.94 3.28
C GLY A 196 -21.20 17.46 2.07
N SER A 197 -20.88 17.89 0.85
CA SER A 197 -21.48 17.38 -0.37
C SER A 197 -21.14 15.91 -0.59
N VAL A 198 -22.07 15.14 -1.17
CA VAL A 198 -21.86 13.74 -1.57
C VAL A 198 -22.19 13.60 -3.03
N GLY A 199 -21.31 12.98 -3.83
CA GLY A 199 -21.56 12.87 -5.26
C GLY A 199 -20.70 11.84 -5.98
N LEU A 200 -21.10 11.59 -7.21
CA LEU A 200 -20.43 10.76 -8.21
C LEU A 200 -20.06 11.63 -9.40
N GLU A 201 -18.80 11.57 -9.81
CA GLU A 201 -18.32 12.12 -11.06
C GLU A 201 -17.83 11.00 -11.98
N LEU A 202 -18.31 10.98 -13.21
CA LEU A 202 -17.77 10.14 -14.29
C LEU A 202 -17.05 11.01 -15.29
N ARG A 203 -15.86 10.57 -15.70
CA ARG A 203 -14.95 11.29 -16.59
C ARG A 203 -14.66 10.49 -17.85
N ASP A 204 -14.46 11.21 -18.96
CA ASP A 204 -14.02 10.59 -20.22
C ASP A 204 -12.53 10.20 -20.19
N GLN A 205 -12.03 9.66 -21.31
CA GLN A 205 -10.63 9.21 -21.43
C GLN A 205 -9.61 10.36 -21.34
N SER A 206 -10.03 11.60 -21.50
CA SER A 206 -9.19 12.78 -21.30
C SER A 206 -9.27 13.35 -19.88
N GLY A 207 -10.05 12.71 -18.98
CA GLY A 207 -10.23 13.15 -17.60
C GLY A 207 -11.26 14.27 -17.41
N LYS A 208 -11.96 14.69 -18.48
CA LYS A 208 -13.02 15.69 -18.37
C LYS A 208 -14.26 15.10 -17.74
N VAL A 209 -14.85 15.81 -16.77
CA VAL A 209 -16.11 15.41 -16.13
C VAL A 209 -17.22 15.47 -17.19
N ARG A 210 -17.96 14.37 -17.30
CA ARG A 210 -19.08 14.23 -18.26
C ARG A 210 -20.42 14.02 -17.58
N ILE A 211 -20.45 13.41 -16.40
CA ILE A 211 -21.65 13.19 -15.61
C ILE A 211 -21.37 13.54 -14.15
N VAL A 212 -22.27 14.30 -13.54
CA VAL A 212 -22.30 14.59 -12.12
C VAL A 212 -23.64 14.19 -11.55
N LEU A 213 -23.63 13.33 -10.53
CA LEU A 213 -24.79 13.02 -9.69
C LEU A 213 -24.43 13.34 -8.25
N ALA A 214 -25.08 14.32 -7.63
CA ALA A 214 -24.67 14.77 -6.29
C ALA A 214 -25.84 15.28 -5.47
N VAL A 215 -25.61 15.37 -4.15
CA VAL A 215 -26.39 16.17 -3.22
C VAL A 215 -25.42 17.16 -2.57
N ARG A 216 -25.68 18.44 -2.75
CA ARG A 216 -24.88 19.53 -2.13
C ARG A 216 -25.08 19.60 -0.63
N SER A 217 -24.18 20.26 0.05
CA SER A 217 -24.27 20.46 1.51
C SER A 217 -25.54 21.17 1.98
N ASN A 218 -26.18 21.96 1.10
CA ASN A 218 -27.49 22.60 1.35
C ASN A 218 -28.71 21.69 1.07
N GLY A 219 -28.48 20.40 0.67
CA GLY A 219 -29.52 19.44 0.34
C GLY A 219 -30.01 19.46 -1.11
N GLU A 220 -29.48 20.35 -1.96
CA GLU A 220 -29.86 20.45 -3.37
C GLU A 220 -29.36 19.22 -4.17
N PRO A 221 -30.26 18.44 -4.82
CA PRO A 221 -29.84 17.36 -5.70
C PRO A 221 -29.39 17.89 -7.06
N ILE A 222 -28.37 17.26 -7.62
CA ILE A 222 -27.78 17.60 -8.92
C ILE A 222 -27.70 16.33 -9.79
N LEU A 223 -28.16 16.47 -11.03
CA LEU A 223 -27.85 15.54 -12.12
C LEU A 223 -27.50 16.39 -13.34
N GLN A 224 -26.26 16.30 -13.76
CA GLN A 224 -25.72 17.08 -14.87
C GLN A 224 -25.01 16.20 -15.88
N PHE A 225 -25.22 16.49 -17.15
CA PHE A 225 -24.45 15.99 -18.27
C PHE A 225 -23.65 17.18 -18.84
N LEU A 226 -22.37 17.00 -19.06
CA LEU A 226 -21.46 18.06 -19.47
C LEU A 226 -20.89 17.76 -20.87
N ASP A 227 -20.77 18.80 -21.70
CA ASP A 227 -20.08 18.74 -22.97
C ASP A 227 -18.54 18.76 -22.80
N GLU A 228 -17.81 18.83 -23.93
CA GLU A 228 -16.36 18.83 -23.94
C GLU A 228 -15.76 20.10 -23.30
N ASP A 229 -16.50 21.19 -23.27
CA ASP A 229 -16.13 22.45 -22.66
C ASP A 229 -16.55 22.55 -21.17
N GLY A 230 -17.19 21.50 -20.64
CA GLY A 230 -17.70 21.47 -19.25
C GLY A 230 -19.02 22.24 -19.06
N LYS A 231 -19.73 22.58 -20.14
CA LYS A 231 -21.04 23.24 -20.06
C LYS A 231 -22.14 22.21 -19.87
N VAL A 232 -23.16 22.56 -19.08
CA VAL A 232 -24.31 21.70 -18.84
C VAL A 232 -25.10 21.55 -20.15
N MET A 233 -25.34 20.30 -20.54
CA MET A 233 -26.17 19.92 -21.67
C MET A 233 -27.62 19.79 -21.25
N ASN A 234 -28.55 20.38 -22.01
CA ASN A 234 -29.99 20.25 -21.77
C ASN A 234 -30.53 18.85 -22.05
N ARG A 235 -29.86 18.06 -22.87
CA ARG A 235 -30.15 16.64 -23.15
C ARG A 235 -28.85 15.92 -23.53
N PRO A 236 -28.59 14.70 -23.01
CA PRO A 236 -27.50 13.88 -23.53
C PRO A 236 -27.82 13.48 -24.98
N LYS A 237 -26.80 13.52 -25.82
CA LYS A 237 -26.88 13.04 -27.20
C LYS A 237 -26.76 11.53 -27.26
#